data_31bab6bacbb2daf8c43eb0a97b173496
#
_entry.id   31bab6bacbb2daf8c43eb0a97b173496
#
_cell.length_a   1.000
_cell.length_b   1.000
_cell.length_c   1.000
_cell.angle_alpha   90.00
_cell.angle_beta   90.00
_cell.angle_gamma   90.00
#
_symmetry.space_group_name_H-M   'P 1'
#
loop_
_entity.id
_entity.type
_entity.pdbx_description
1 polymer ?
#
loop_
_entity_poly.entity_id
_entity_poly.type
_entity_poly.pdbx_seq_one_letter_code
_entity_poly.pdbx_strand_id
1 'polypeptide(L)'
;MAEKREKIGVCLNESTPKEVFFISPKKVSLGEYVELNYESACVLGFIKSISCSTKLFDDDFDFDDIEKLKRISNRRLFFYGKISILGDVDKNMFIPRVPPPPGTDIYLASSDTLRKVFGRDDGKKICIGSLLTREDVDVYVDVDQIVSRHLAVLAVTGGGKSNTVSVIIEGMLEKSAAVLVFDMHGEYVNFNYRVDGENVVKRLELKLNPVHLSYKEFRQFANVDDNSFIQDRYLRRAFRTTIEDISSGAIQVDAFWGRLKGELEMYREQAREDPDIKDDRRSIIGVLNKVEDMEDAYSELFDLFQKPIVDQIEPARLNVIDFSHVDEKIADIIVSHVLRNLLEKRKRFVHGYDGGLEFPVFSILEEAHILASSSVNTRSKYWISRVAREGRKFGLGLCLVSQRPKALDVNALSQANNMIILKLVEPSDQRHVQQAAESLSSELVEQLSSLNVGEALVMGKMIPVPALVKIKLARGKMSGNDRSAVEEWAKVMQKKRDLMKEIDSFYSDEEEF
;
A
#
# COMPACT_ATOMS: atom_id res chain seq x y z
N MET A 1 -25.72 -11.66 31.57
CA MET A 1 -27.01 -12.11 30.99
C MET A 1 -26.70 -12.57 29.58
N ALA A 2 -27.02 -13.81 29.20
CA ALA A 2 -26.80 -14.26 27.82
C ALA A 2 -27.68 -13.42 26.89
N GLU A 3 -27.07 -12.75 25.92
CA GLU A 3 -27.77 -11.96 24.90
C GLU A 3 -28.77 -12.91 24.20
N LYS A 4 -30.05 -12.53 24.14
CA LYS A 4 -31.08 -13.36 23.54
C LYS A 4 -30.82 -13.44 22.05
N ARG A 5 -30.31 -14.59 21.57
CA ARG A 5 -30.00 -14.81 20.14
C ARG A 5 -31.23 -14.53 19.28
N GLU A 6 -31.12 -13.61 18.36
CA GLU A 6 -32.21 -13.25 17.48
C GLU A 6 -32.29 -14.23 16.31
N LYS A 7 -33.33 -15.09 16.28
CA LYS A 7 -33.62 -15.95 15.13
C LYS A 7 -34.12 -15.09 13.97
N ILE A 8 -33.44 -15.20 12.83
CA ILE A 8 -33.80 -14.46 11.61
C ILE A 8 -34.45 -15.34 10.55
N GLY A 9 -34.14 -16.63 10.48
CA GLY A 9 -34.66 -17.49 9.42
C GLY A 9 -34.27 -18.94 9.57
N VAL A 10 -34.40 -19.67 8.47
CA VAL A 10 -34.04 -21.10 8.36
C VAL A 10 -33.37 -21.41 7.03
N CYS A 11 -32.53 -22.45 7.03
CA CYS A 11 -31.93 -23.00 5.81
C CYS A 11 -32.97 -23.64 4.90
N LEU A 12 -32.84 -23.43 3.60
CA LEU A 12 -33.65 -24.07 2.55
C LEU A 12 -33.06 -25.41 2.11
N ASN A 13 -33.72 -26.06 1.14
CA ASN A 13 -33.40 -27.42 0.71
C ASN A 13 -32.03 -27.61 0.04
N GLU A 14 -31.44 -26.57 -0.54
CA GLU A 14 -30.15 -26.67 -1.18
C GLU A 14 -29.07 -26.00 -0.32
N SER A 15 -28.24 -26.82 0.31
CA SER A 15 -27.10 -26.38 1.10
C SER A 15 -25.85 -27.18 0.71
N THR A 16 -24.71 -26.49 0.73
CA THR A 16 -23.39 -27.07 0.58
C THR A 16 -22.53 -26.72 1.80
N PRO A 17 -21.36 -27.36 1.99
CA PRO A 17 -20.46 -26.97 3.07
C PRO A 17 -19.97 -25.50 2.99
N LYS A 18 -20.07 -24.87 1.81
CA LYS A 18 -19.59 -23.50 1.58
C LYS A 18 -20.71 -22.47 1.44
N GLU A 19 -21.90 -22.89 1.05
CA GLU A 19 -23.00 -21.99 0.71
C GLU A 19 -24.34 -22.57 1.10
N VAL A 20 -25.20 -21.74 1.66
CA VAL A 20 -26.53 -22.08 2.13
C VAL A 20 -27.56 -21.11 1.59
N PHE A 21 -28.66 -21.63 1.04
CA PHE A 21 -29.85 -20.84 0.75
C PHE A 21 -30.69 -20.69 2.00
N PHE A 22 -31.23 -19.52 2.23
CA PHE A 22 -32.06 -19.24 3.40
C PHE A 22 -33.31 -18.46 3.06
N ILE A 23 -34.28 -18.55 3.94
CA ILE A 23 -35.49 -17.74 3.95
C ILE A 23 -35.67 -17.09 5.34
N SER A 24 -36.04 -15.80 5.32
CA SER A 24 -36.27 -14.99 6.52
C SER A 24 -37.59 -14.25 6.42
N PRO A 25 -38.46 -14.32 7.46
CA PRO A 25 -39.63 -13.45 7.57
C PRO A 25 -39.27 -12.02 8.03
N LYS A 26 -38.04 -11.81 8.47
CA LYS A 26 -37.52 -10.54 8.98
C LYS A 26 -36.63 -9.86 7.94
N LYS A 27 -36.59 -8.52 7.98
CA LYS A 27 -35.63 -7.74 7.21
C LYS A 27 -34.24 -8.06 7.73
N VAL A 28 -33.34 -8.45 6.82
CA VAL A 28 -31.93 -8.69 7.06
C VAL A 28 -31.12 -7.86 6.06
N SER A 29 -29.87 -7.58 6.38
CA SER A 29 -29.02 -6.72 5.56
C SER A 29 -27.94 -7.54 4.84
N LEU A 30 -27.54 -7.08 3.66
CA LEU A 30 -26.36 -7.61 2.97
C LEU A 30 -25.11 -7.34 3.81
N GLY A 31 -24.20 -8.30 3.88
CA GLY A 31 -23.00 -8.13 4.68
C GLY A 31 -23.15 -8.47 6.16
N GLU A 32 -24.33 -8.92 6.60
CA GLU A 32 -24.58 -9.28 7.99
C GLU A 32 -24.00 -10.66 8.31
N TYR A 33 -23.47 -10.80 9.53
CA TYR A 33 -22.97 -12.08 10.04
C TYR A 33 -24.08 -12.85 10.75
N VAL A 34 -24.09 -14.16 10.51
CA VAL A 34 -25.10 -15.08 11.06
C VAL A 34 -24.47 -16.30 11.68
N GLU A 35 -25.13 -16.87 12.66
CA GLU A 35 -24.77 -18.13 13.31
C GLU A 35 -25.73 -19.25 12.90
N LEU A 36 -25.17 -20.40 12.52
CA LEU A 36 -25.88 -21.63 12.29
C LEU A 36 -25.33 -22.67 13.27
N ASN A 37 -26.24 -23.27 14.06
CA ASN A 37 -25.87 -24.31 15.03
C ASN A 37 -26.33 -25.68 14.51
N TYR A 38 -25.38 -26.53 14.14
CA TYR A 38 -25.62 -27.90 13.72
C TYR A 38 -24.40 -28.77 14.04
N GLU A 39 -24.65 -30.09 14.26
CA GLU A 39 -23.60 -31.06 14.63
C GLU A 39 -22.67 -30.60 15.79
N SER A 40 -23.25 -29.91 16.79
CA SER A 40 -22.53 -29.34 17.94
C SER A 40 -21.46 -28.29 17.59
N ALA A 41 -21.52 -27.71 16.40
CA ALA A 41 -20.65 -26.64 15.94
C ALA A 41 -21.41 -25.31 15.93
N CYS A 42 -20.70 -24.21 16.29
CA CYS A 42 -21.16 -22.84 16.09
C CYS A 42 -20.52 -22.32 14.80
N VAL A 43 -21.26 -22.36 13.71
CA VAL A 43 -20.79 -22.01 12.39
C VAL A 43 -21.15 -20.58 12.05
N LEU A 44 -20.15 -19.76 11.78
CA LEU A 44 -20.33 -18.38 11.30
C LEU A 44 -20.57 -18.39 9.80
N GLY A 45 -21.57 -17.62 9.38
CA GLY A 45 -21.86 -17.33 7.98
C GLY A 45 -21.97 -15.84 7.72
N PHE A 46 -21.94 -15.48 6.45
CA PHE A 46 -22.02 -14.12 5.96
C PHE A 46 -23.06 -14.02 4.85
N ILE A 47 -24.03 -13.10 4.97
CA ILE A 47 -25.08 -12.91 3.97
C ILE A 47 -24.49 -12.23 2.74
N LYS A 48 -24.30 -13.00 1.65
CA LYS A 48 -23.68 -12.52 0.43
C LYS A 48 -24.65 -12.04 -0.66
N SER A 49 -25.91 -12.48 -0.60
CA SER A 49 -26.98 -11.99 -1.46
C SER A 49 -28.31 -12.04 -0.75
N ILE A 50 -29.21 -11.12 -1.09
CA ILE A 50 -30.55 -11.04 -0.53
C ILE A 50 -31.53 -10.50 -1.56
N SER A 51 -32.72 -11.07 -1.60
CA SER A 51 -33.86 -10.64 -2.37
C SER A 51 -35.09 -10.59 -1.51
N CYS A 52 -35.97 -9.64 -1.79
CA CYS A 52 -37.27 -9.54 -1.12
C CYS A 52 -38.37 -10.01 -2.07
N SER A 53 -39.26 -10.85 -1.60
CA SER A 53 -40.38 -11.37 -2.42
C SER A 53 -41.65 -11.53 -1.57
N THR A 54 -42.75 -11.78 -2.27
CA THR A 54 -44.04 -12.09 -1.69
C THR A 54 -44.68 -13.25 -2.44
N LYS A 55 -45.40 -14.12 -1.72
CA LYS A 55 -46.17 -15.24 -2.32
C LYS A 55 -47.47 -14.82 -2.99
N LEU A 56 -47.76 -13.53 -3.07
CA LEU A 56 -49.05 -13.01 -3.54
C LEU A 56 -49.13 -12.81 -5.05
N PHE A 57 -48.03 -12.96 -5.76
CA PHE A 57 -47.94 -12.72 -7.18
C PHE A 57 -47.27 -13.89 -7.90
N ASP A 58 -47.95 -14.38 -8.94
CA ASP A 58 -47.36 -15.22 -9.98
C ASP A 58 -46.75 -14.34 -11.09
N ASP A 59 -46.03 -14.95 -12.00
CA ASP A 59 -45.28 -14.24 -13.10
C ASP A 59 -46.19 -13.44 -14.06
N ASP A 60 -47.50 -13.60 -14.03
CA ASP A 60 -48.50 -12.83 -14.78
C ASP A 60 -49.07 -11.66 -13.95
N PHE A 61 -48.33 -10.57 -13.91
CA PHE A 61 -48.63 -9.39 -13.09
C PHE A 61 -49.29 -8.27 -13.91
N ASP A 62 -50.52 -7.80 -13.52
CA ASP A 62 -51.15 -6.62 -14.15
C ASP A 62 -50.81 -5.34 -13.34
N PHE A 63 -50.53 -4.26 -14.06
CA PHE A 63 -50.11 -2.96 -13.48
C PHE A 63 -51.21 -2.37 -12.55
N ASP A 64 -52.48 -2.71 -12.77
CA ASP A 64 -53.62 -2.26 -11.94
C ASP A 64 -53.62 -2.91 -10.52
N ASP A 65 -52.83 -3.94 -10.29
CA ASP A 65 -52.70 -4.57 -8.98
C ASP A 65 -51.68 -3.89 -8.07
N ILE A 66 -50.92 -2.91 -8.52
CA ILE A 66 -49.93 -2.17 -7.73
C ILE A 66 -50.50 -1.50 -6.49
N GLU A 67 -51.73 -0.96 -6.59
CA GLU A 67 -52.39 -0.35 -5.42
C GLU A 67 -52.83 -1.37 -4.39
N LYS A 68 -53.25 -2.56 -4.82
CA LYS A 68 -53.50 -3.69 -3.90
C LYS A 68 -52.24 -4.15 -3.19
N LEU A 69 -51.09 -4.14 -3.92
CA LEU A 69 -49.75 -4.39 -3.37
C LEU A 69 -49.41 -3.47 -2.20
N LYS A 70 -49.60 -2.17 -2.36
CA LYS A 70 -49.30 -1.17 -1.34
C LYS A 70 -50.09 -1.40 -0.04
N ARG A 71 -51.30 -1.92 -0.13
CA ARG A 71 -52.18 -2.21 1.02
C ARG A 71 -51.84 -3.52 1.72
N ILE A 72 -51.24 -4.49 1.02
CA ILE A 72 -50.93 -5.84 1.51
C ILE A 72 -49.50 -5.97 1.99
N SER A 73 -48.61 -5.04 1.59
CA SER A 73 -47.15 -5.17 1.56
C SER A 73 -46.45 -5.48 2.88
N ASN A 74 -47.03 -5.13 4.04
CA ASN A 74 -46.28 -5.23 5.30
C ASN A 74 -46.41 -6.56 6.07
N ARG A 75 -47.29 -7.51 5.67
CA ARG A 75 -47.53 -8.74 6.45
C ARG A 75 -47.17 -10.06 5.76
N ARG A 76 -46.74 -10.04 4.47
CA ARG A 76 -46.45 -11.25 3.67
C ARG A 76 -45.14 -11.18 2.88
N LEU A 77 -44.27 -10.25 3.24
CA LEU A 77 -42.93 -10.19 2.68
C LEU A 77 -42.03 -11.24 3.32
N PHE A 78 -41.23 -11.87 2.52
CA PHE A 78 -40.10 -12.69 2.98
C PHE A 78 -38.83 -12.33 2.23
N PHE A 79 -37.72 -12.53 2.91
CA PHE A 79 -36.40 -12.33 2.36
C PHE A 79 -35.78 -13.71 2.13
N TYR A 80 -35.15 -13.88 0.99
CA TYR A 80 -34.40 -15.08 0.67
C TYR A 80 -33.07 -14.70 0.05
N GLY A 81 -32.09 -15.57 0.16
CA GLY A 81 -30.77 -15.28 -0.36
C GLY A 81 -29.78 -16.39 -0.04
N LYS A 82 -28.52 -16.01 -0.09
CA LYS A 82 -27.39 -16.91 0.10
C LYS A 82 -26.52 -16.46 1.27
N ILE A 83 -26.11 -17.44 2.06
CA ILE A 83 -25.12 -17.28 3.13
C ILE A 83 -23.87 -18.03 2.70
N SER A 84 -22.73 -17.36 2.73
CA SER A 84 -21.41 -17.99 2.62
C SER A 84 -20.99 -18.50 3.98
N ILE A 85 -20.68 -19.78 4.11
CA ILE A 85 -20.13 -20.37 5.33
C ILE A 85 -18.67 -19.94 5.48
N LEU A 86 -18.35 -19.30 6.61
CA LEU A 86 -17.01 -18.82 6.93
C LEU A 86 -16.21 -19.83 7.75
N GLY A 87 -16.88 -20.58 8.64
CA GLY A 87 -16.26 -21.64 9.41
C GLY A 87 -16.81 -21.81 10.82
N ASP A 88 -16.32 -22.83 11.52
CA ASP A 88 -16.64 -23.14 12.91
C ASP A 88 -15.81 -22.22 13.83
N VAL A 89 -16.48 -21.39 14.61
CA VAL A 89 -15.88 -20.37 15.48
C VAL A 89 -14.98 -21.01 16.56
N ASP A 90 -15.38 -22.15 17.08
CA ASP A 90 -14.65 -22.85 18.14
C ASP A 90 -13.48 -23.71 17.58
N LYS A 91 -13.40 -23.87 16.25
CA LYS A 91 -12.34 -24.61 15.55
C LYS A 91 -11.54 -23.73 14.60
N ASN A 92 -11.16 -22.55 15.01
CA ASN A 92 -10.32 -21.61 14.22
C ASN A 92 -10.85 -21.36 12.79
N MET A 93 -12.16 -21.21 12.65
CA MET A 93 -12.84 -20.96 11.37
C MET A 93 -12.65 -22.10 10.34
N PHE A 94 -12.52 -23.35 10.79
CA PHE A 94 -12.46 -24.48 9.89
C PHE A 94 -13.83 -24.69 9.23
N ILE A 95 -13.87 -24.76 7.90
CA ILE A 95 -15.12 -24.96 7.17
C ILE A 95 -15.62 -26.40 7.44
N PRO A 96 -16.85 -26.58 7.96
CA PRO A 96 -17.43 -27.90 8.16
C PRO A 96 -17.50 -28.70 6.85
N ARG A 97 -17.27 -30.00 6.92
CA ARG A 97 -17.36 -30.86 5.75
C ARG A 97 -18.79 -31.30 5.41
N VAL A 98 -19.69 -31.19 6.38
CA VAL A 98 -21.09 -31.54 6.25
C VAL A 98 -21.91 -30.26 6.11
N PRO A 99 -22.81 -30.16 5.12
CA PRO A 99 -23.68 -29.00 4.99
C PRO A 99 -24.73 -28.96 6.12
N PRO A 100 -25.23 -27.78 6.52
CA PRO A 100 -26.31 -27.69 7.46
C PRO A 100 -27.59 -28.34 6.88
N PRO A 101 -28.30 -29.15 7.66
CA PRO A 101 -29.57 -29.75 7.23
C PRO A 101 -30.62 -28.69 6.88
N PRO A 102 -31.52 -28.96 5.91
CA PRO A 102 -32.69 -28.12 5.69
C PRO A 102 -33.50 -27.89 6.99
N GLY A 103 -33.94 -26.65 7.18
CA GLY A 103 -34.67 -26.27 8.41
C GLY A 103 -33.74 -25.87 9.56
N THR A 104 -32.42 -25.95 9.41
CA THR A 104 -31.48 -25.42 10.43
C THR A 104 -31.79 -23.96 10.72
N ASP A 105 -31.92 -23.62 12.00
CA ASP A 105 -32.19 -22.26 12.45
C ASP A 105 -30.98 -21.34 12.21
N ILE A 106 -31.25 -20.12 11.73
CA ILE A 106 -30.28 -19.08 11.48
C ILE A 106 -30.53 -17.94 12.46
N TYR A 107 -29.48 -17.54 13.14
CA TYR A 107 -29.49 -16.45 14.12
C TYR A 107 -28.55 -15.31 13.64
N LEU A 108 -28.85 -14.06 14.02
CA LEU A 108 -27.85 -12.99 13.94
C LEU A 108 -26.67 -13.36 14.84
N ALA A 109 -25.46 -13.16 14.31
CA ALA A 109 -24.26 -13.41 15.08
C ALA A 109 -24.19 -12.46 16.29
N SER A 110 -23.93 -13.03 17.48
CA SER A 110 -23.75 -12.21 18.67
C SER A 110 -22.47 -11.42 18.65
N SER A 111 -22.43 -10.26 19.31
CA SER A 111 -21.20 -9.48 19.45
C SER A 111 -20.08 -10.29 20.09
N ASP A 112 -20.41 -11.18 21.03
CA ASP A 112 -19.43 -12.06 21.68
C ASP A 112 -18.82 -13.07 20.70
N THR A 113 -19.62 -13.65 19.81
CA THR A 113 -19.13 -14.54 18.75
C THR A 113 -18.23 -13.79 17.78
N LEU A 114 -18.64 -12.59 17.35
CA LEU A 114 -17.85 -11.77 16.43
C LEU A 114 -16.54 -11.28 17.07
N ARG A 115 -16.55 -10.91 18.35
CA ARG A 115 -15.32 -10.55 19.08
C ARG A 115 -14.36 -11.71 19.23
N LYS A 116 -14.83 -12.96 19.30
CA LYS A 116 -13.94 -14.14 19.26
C LYS A 116 -13.18 -14.24 17.93
N VAL A 117 -13.84 -13.87 16.82
CA VAL A 117 -13.28 -13.99 15.47
C VAL A 117 -12.43 -12.77 15.10
N PHE A 118 -12.92 -11.56 15.33
CA PHE A 118 -12.31 -10.32 14.83
C PHE A 118 -11.54 -9.54 15.88
N GLY A 119 -11.85 -9.69 17.15
CA GLY A 119 -11.63 -8.64 18.10
C GLY A 119 -10.86 -8.98 19.36
N ARG A 120 -9.60 -9.42 19.31
CA ARG A 120 -8.75 -9.36 20.53
C ARG A 120 -7.33 -8.95 20.16
N ASP A 121 -6.81 -7.95 20.88
CA ASP A 121 -5.38 -7.68 20.92
C ASP A 121 -4.70 -8.77 21.77
N ASP A 122 -3.85 -9.54 21.12
CA ASP A 122 -3.00 -10.56 21.74
C ASP A 122 -1.52 -10.09 21.84
N GLY A 123 -1.30 -8.77 21.70
CA GLY A 123 0.02 -8.16 21.65
C GLY A 123 0.62 -8.11 20.24
N LYS A 124 0.12 -8.90 19.30
CA LYS A 124 0.60 -8.99 17.91
C LYS A 124 -0.32 -8.33 16.89
N LYS A 125 -1.47 -7.86 17.34
CA LYS A 125 -2.49 -7.30 16.48
C LYS A 125 -2.64 -5.79 16.67
N ILE A 126 -3.18 -5.14 15.65
CA ILE A 126 -3.53 -3.73 15.65
C ILE A 126 -5.00 -3.55 15.29
N CYS A 127 -5.69 -2.65 16.00
CA CYS A 127 -7.06 -2.30 15.70
C CYS A 127 -7.10 -1.33 14.50
N ILE A 128 -7.87 -1.67 13.46
CA ILE A 128 -8.01 -0.83 12.27
C ILE A 128 -9.36 -0.13 12.17
N GLY A 129 -10.34 -0.51 12.98
CA GLY A 129 -11.70 0.04 12.96
C GLY A 129 -12.69 -0.94 13.54
N SER A 130 -13.96 -0.86 13.14
CA SER A 130 -15.04 -1.74 13.57
C SER A 130 -15.73 -2.41 12.37
N LEU A 131 -16.46 -3.49 12.61
CA LEU A 131 -17.30 -4.12 11.58
C LEU A 131 -18.35 -3.12 11.07
N LEU A 132 -18.56 -3.09 9.76
CA LEU A 132 -19.49 -2.14 9.13
C LEU A 132 -20.93 -2.34 9.63
N THR A 133 -21.38 -3.57 9.83
CA THR A 133 -22.72 -3.92 10.30
C THR A 133 -22.85 -3.98 11.82
N ARG A 134 -21.72 -3.98 12.55
CA ARG A 134 -21.65 -4.10 14.01
C ARG A 134 -20.55 -3.19 14.56
N GLU A 135 -20.87 -1.91 14.72
CA GLU A 135 -19.92 -0.87 15.19
C GLU A 135 -19.38 -1.12 16.61
N ASP A 136 -20.06 -1.99 17.39
CA ASP A 136 -19.61 -2.41 18.73
C ASP A 136 -18.55 -3.52 18.71
N VAL A 137 -18.14 -3.99 17.52
CA VAL A 137 -17.12 -5.03 17.35
C VAL A 137 -15.91 -4.46 16.61
N ASP A 138 -14.84 -4.24 17.36
CA ASP A 138 -13.55 -3.82 16.80
C ASP A 138 -12.94 -4.93 15.93
N VAL A 139 -12.23 -4.51 14.89
CA VAL A 139 -11.52 -5.40 13.97
C VAL A 139 -10.03 -5.25 14.15
N TYR A 140 -9.37 -6.36 14.48
CA TYR A 140 -7.94 -6.44 14.66
C TYR A 140 -7.29 -7.24 13.53
N VAL A 141 -6.13 -6.78 13.07
CA VAL A 141 -5.32 -7.45 12.05
C VAL A 141 -3.95 -7.81 12.60
N ASP A 142 -3.43 -8.97 12.19
CA ASP A 142 -2.17 -9.54 12.67
C ASP A 142 -0.98 -8.90 11.95
N VAL A 143 -0.08 -8.27 12.73
CA VAL A 143 1.12 -7.57 12.25
C VAL A 143 2.14 -8.55 11.64
N ASP A 144 2.34 -9.72 12.25
CA ASP A 144 3.27 -10.72 11.73
C ASP A 144 2.81 -11.21 10.35
N GLN A 145 1.49 -11.37 10.16
CA GLN A 145 0.93 -11.74 8.86
C GLN A 145 1.04 -10.59 7.83
N ILE A 146 0.89 -9.34 8.26
CA ILE A 146 1.08 -8.17 7.37
C ILE A 146 2.54 -8.11 6.91
N VAL A 147 3.50 -8.19 7.82
CA VAL A 147 4.93 -8.08 7.49
C VAL A 147 5.39 -9.27 6.65
N SER A 148 4.98 -10.50 7.01
CA SER A 148 5.43 -11.71 6.31
C SER A 148 4.73 -11.97 4.98
N ARG A 149 3.52 -11.45 4.78
CA ARG A 149 2.66 -11.73 3.61
C ARG A 149 2.33 -10.51 2.78
N HIS A 150 2.87 -9.37 3.17
CA HIS A 150 2.70 -8.08 2.51
C HIS A 150 1.24 -7.58 2.54
N LEU A 151 1.06 -6.32 2.27
CA LEU A 151 -0.24 -5.66 2.28
C LEU A 151 -0.43 -4.87 0.96
N ALA A 152 -1.64 -4.84 0.45
CA ALA A 152 -2.06 -3.87 -0.55
C ALA A 152 -3.19 -3.01 0.00
N VAL A 153 -3.09 -1.69 -0.16
CA VAL A 153 -4.14 -0.72 0.15
C VAL A 153 -4.59 -0.07 -1.15
N LEU A 154 -5.80 -0.40 -1.58
CA LEU A 154 -6.34 -0.02 -2.88
C LEU A 154 -7.58 0.86 -2.71
N ALA A 155 -7.64 1.99 -3.41
CA ALA A 155 -8.74 2.93 -3.31
C ALA A 155 -8.85 3.79 -4.58
N VAL A 156 -10.01 4.33 -4.88
CA VAL A 156 -10.12 5.50 -5.76
C VAL A 156 -9.71 6.77 -4.99
N THR A 157 -9.42 7.84 -5.72
CA THR A 157 -9.14 9.16 -5.14
C THR A 157 -10.28 9.58 -4.21
N GLY A 158 -9.95 10.08 -3.00
CA GLY A 158 -10.94 10.48 -2.00
C GLY A 158 -11.61 9.32 -1.26
N GLY A 159 -11.23 8.04 -1.52
CA GLY A 159 -11.83 6.86 -0.87
C GLY A 159 -11.41 6.62 0.59
N GLY A 160 -10.50 7.42 1.15
CA GLY A 160 -9.98 7.24 2.52
C GLY A 160 -8.63 6.53 2.60
N LYS A 161 -7.89 6.43 1.47
CA LYS A 161 -6.58 5.78 1.35
C LYS A 161 -5.59 6.28 2.40
N SER A 162 -5.34 7.59 2.43
CA SER A 162 -4.35 8.21 3.32
C SER A 162 -4.68 7.99 4.80
N ASN A 163 -5.96 8.08 5.18
CA ASN A 163 -6.38 7.75 6.55
C ASN A 163 -6.11 6.27 6.89
N THR A 164 -6.42 5.35 5.98
CA THR A 164 -6.20 3.91 6.18
C THR A 164 -4.71 3.60 6.37
N VAL A 165 -3.85 4.17 5.54
CA VAL A 165 -2.38 4.00 5.66
C VAL A 165 -1.89 4.60 6.98
N SER A 166 -2.40 5.78 7.38
CA SER A 166 -2.08 6.39 8.68
C SER A 166 -2.45 5.49 9.86
N VAL A 167 -3.64 4.86 9.83
CA VAL A 167 -4.07 3.90 10.87
C VAL A 167 -3.13 2.70 10.96
N ILE A 168 -2.66 2.18 9.81
CA ILE A 168 -1.68 1.09 9.79
C ILE A 168 -0.33 1.55 10.35
N ILE A 169 0.15 2.74 9.95
CA ILE A 169 1.40 3.32 10.47
C ILE A 169 1.33 3.46 11.99
N GLU A 170 0.26 4.07 12.52
CA GLU A 170 0.09 4.23 13.97
C GLU A 170 0.13 2.89 14.71
N GLY A 171 -0.62 1.91 14.21
CA GLY A 171 -0.64 0.58 14.81
C GLY A 171 0.72 -0.12 14.76
N MET A 172 1.47 0.01 13.65
CA MET A 172 2.84 -0.52 13.54
C MET A 172 3.80 0.17 14.52
N LEU A 173 3.70 1.49 14.68
CA LEU A 173 4.53 2.26 15.62
C LEU A 173 4.22 1.92 17.07
N GLU A 174 2.96 1.64 17.42
CA GLU A 174 2.57 1.12 18.74
C GLU A 174 3.20 -0.24 19.07
N LYS A 175 3.60 -1.00 18.04
CA LYS A 175 4.36 -2.25 18.18
C LYS A 175 5.87 -2.04 17.98
N SER A 176 6.36 -0.80 18.06
CA SER A 176 7.77 -0.42 17.91
C SER A 176 8.39 -0.82 16.56
N ALA A 177 7.58 -0.91 15.51
CA ALA A 177 8.05 -1.26 14.18
C ALA A 177 8.93 -0.16 13.56
N ALA A 178 9.93 -0.57 12.78
CA ALA A 178 10.59 0.32 11.84
C ALA A 178 9.74 0.42 10.58
N VAL A 179 9.08 1.57 10.40
CA VAL A 179 8.26 1.84 9.20
C VAL A 179 9.06 2.73 8.26
N LEU A 180 9.21 2.31 7.00
CA LEU A 180 9.87 3.07 5.94
C LEU A 180 8.82 3.49 4.90
N VAL A 181 8.69 4.79 4.64
CA VAL A 181 7.77 5.29 3.60
C VAL A 181 8.56 5.87 2.44
N PHE A 182 8.23 5.42 1.24
CA PHE A 182 8.61 6.03 -0.03
C PHE A 182 7.49 7.00 -0.41
N ASP A 183 7.66 8.27 -0.04
CA ASP A 183 6.64 9.32 -0.06
C ASP A 183 6.72 10.11 -1.37
N MET A 184 5.87 9.75 -2.35
CA MET A 184 5.90 10.37 -3.68
C MET A 184 5.35 11.81 -3.69
N HIS A 185 4.58 12.21 -2.68
CA HIS A 185 3.87 13.50 -2.66
C HIS A 185 4.23 14.40 -1.46
N GLY A 186 5.10 13.95 -0.56
CA GLY A 186 5.49 14.71 0.65
C GLY A 186 4.40 14.77 1.71
N GLU A 187 3.46 13.82 1.72
CA GLU A 187 2.35 13.80 2.69
C GLU A 187 2.79 13.37 4.08
N TYR A 188 3.77 12.45 4.18
CA TYR A 188 4.19 11.83 5.44
C TYR A 188 5.30 12.58 6.17
N VAL A 189 6.00 13.48 5.50
CA VAL A 189 7.08 14.30 6.11
C VAL A 189 6.57 15.10 7.32
N ASN A 190 5.34 15.57 7.24
CA ASN A 190 4.69 16.36 8.29
C ASN A 190 3.65 15.55 9.07
N PHE A 191 3.74 14.23 9.05
CA PHE A 191 2.84 13.39 9.83
C PHE A 191 2.98 13.67 11.32
N ASN A 192 1.93 14.23 11.93
CA ASN A 192 1.94 14.65 13.33
C ASN A 192 1.38 13.53 14.21
N TYR A 193 2.25 12.61 14.61
CA TYR A 193 1.93 11.56 15.57
C TYR A 193 3.04 11.46 16.62
N ARG A 194 2.65 11.23 17.86
CA ARG A 194 3.58 11.11 18.99
C ARG A 194 3.34 9.81 19.73
N VAL A 195 4.43 9.16 20.08
CA VAL A 195 4.45 8.00 20.99
C VAL A 195 5.26 8.42 22.21
N ASP A 196 4.72 8.24 23.40
CA ASP A 196 5.33 8.66 24.67
C ASP A 196 5.78 10.14 24.70
N GLY A 197 5.05 10.98 23.97
CA GLY A 197 5.32 12.42 23.89
C GLY A 197 6.37 12.84 22.86
N GLU A 198 7.09 11.90 22.25
CA GLU A 198 8.09 12.16 21.20
C GLU A 198 7.49 12.10 19.80
N ASN A 199 7.95 12.98 18.91
CA ASN A 199 7.62 12.87 17.48
C ASN A 199 8.28 11.63 16.89
N VAL A 200 7.49 10.82 16.22
CA VAL A 200 7.96 9.55 15.65
C VAL A 200 8.52 9.67 14.23
N VAL A 201 8.35 10.82 13.58
CA VAL A 201 8.79 11.03 12.18
C VAL A 201 10.28 11.31 12.13
N LYS A 202 10.98 10.53 11.33
CA LYS A 202 12.36 10.74 10.95
C LYS A 202 12.46 10.91 9.44
N ARG A 203 12.78 12.12 9.00
CA ARG A 203 13.10 12.38 7.58
C ARG A 203 14.49 11.85 7.29
N LEU A 204 14.57 10.94 6.31
CA LEU A 204 15.85 10.42 5.83
C LEU A 204 16.42 11.37 4.77
N GLU A 205 17.71 11.60 4.85
CA GLU A 205 18.38 12.42 3.83
C GLU A 205 18.45 11.67 2.51
N LEU A 206 17.85 12.25 1.48
CA LEU A 206 17.85 11.71 0.13
C LEU A 206 19.14 12.10 -0.58
N LYS A 207 20.24 11.52 -0.11
CA LYS A 207 21.57 11.65 -0.73
C LYS A 207 22.17 10.28 -1.00
N LEU A 208 22.84 10.13 -2.12
CA LEU A 208 23.44 8.89 -2.56
C LEU A 208 24.96 9.03 -2.65
N ASN A 209 25.67 8.08 -2.09
CA ASN A 209 27.08 7.94 -2.39
C ASN A 209 27.24 7.07 -3.64
N PRO A 210 27.81 7.61 -4.75
CA PRO A 210 28.00 6.87 -6.00
C PRO A 210 28.79 5.56 -5.82
N VAL A 211 29.68 5.50 -4.82
CA VAL A 211 30.48 4.30 -4.51
C VAL A 211 29.62 3.11 -4.07
N HIS A 212 28.43 3.37 -3.48
CA HIS A 212 27.52 2.34 -3.02
C HIS A 212 26.50 1.90 -4.09
N LEU A 213 26.47 2.59 -5.24
CA LEU A 213 25.63 2.20 -6.36
C LEU A 213 26.17 0.92 -7.03
N SER A 214 25.29 0.06 -7.47
CA SER A 214 25.68 -0.97 -8.44
C SER A 214 25.98 -0.31 -9.79
N TYR A 215 26.83 -0.95 -10.61
CA TYR A 215 27.10 -0.44 -11.96
C TYR A 215 25.83 -0.18 -12.77
N LYS A 216 24.82 -1.04 -12.62
CA LYS A 216 23.53 -0.89 -13.32
C LYS A 216 22.77 0.37 -12.90
N GLU A 217 22.79 0.72 -11.62
CA GLU A 217 22.20 1.95 -11.09
C GLU A 217 22.99 3.17 -11.58
N PHE A 218 24.33 3.13 -11.47
CA PHE A 218 25.22 4.18 -11.93
C PHE A 218 25.05 4.49 -13.43
N ARG A 219 25.01 3.43 -14.27
CA ARG A 219 24.79 3.55 -15.72
C ARG A 219 23.49 4.27 -16.07
N GLN A 220 22.43 4.07 -15.26
CA GLN A 220 21.14 4.75 -15.48
C GLN A 220 21.21 6.23 -15.18
N PHE A 221 21.86 6.60 -14.08
CA PHE A 221 22.12 8.02 -13.80
C PHE A 221 22.90 8.67 -14.94
N ALA A 222 23.88 7.97 -15.50
CA ALA A 222 24.65 8.42 -16.66
C ALA A 222 23.85 8.38 -17.98
N ASN A 223 22.59 7.96 -17.97
CA ASN A 223 21.71 7.86 -19.13
C ASN A 223 22.36 7.11 -20.32
N VAL A 224 23.04 5.97 -20.02
CA VAL A 224 23.64 5.09 -21.03
C VAL A 224 22.67 3.97 -21.33
N ASP A 225 22.13 3.99 -22.55
CA ASP A 225 21.12 3.03 -23.02
C ASP A 225 21.65 1.61 -23.17
N ASP A 226 20.76 0.63 -23.11
CA ASP A 226 21.10 -0.80 -23.28
C ASP A 226 21.71 -1.10 -24.65
N ASN A 227 21.37 -0.33 -25.68
CA ASN A 227 21.88 -0.47 -27.05
C ASN A 227 23.24 0.24 -27.29
N SER A 228 23.71 1.01 -26.31
CA SER A 228 24.98 1.76 -26.40
C SER A 228 26.16 0.91 -25.93
N PHE A 229 26.38 -0.25 -26.54
CA PHE A 229 27.34 -1.28 -26.10
C PHE A 229 28.78 -0.76 -25.91
N ILE A 230 29.25 0.15 -26.75
CA ILE A 230 30.59 0.72 -26.66
C ILE A 230 30.68 1.67 -25.45
N GLN A 231 29.69 2.57 -25.28
CA GLN A 231 29.64 3.47 -24.13
C GLN A 231 29.52 2.66 -22.81
N ASP A 232 28.64 1.64 -22.77
CA ASP A 232 28.50 0.76 -21.62
C ASP A 232 29.79 0.04 -21.25
N ARG A 233 30.54 -0.44 -22.26
CA ARG A 233 31.82 -1.13 -22.06
C ARG A 233 32.85 -0.25 -21.37
N TYR A 234 33.06 0.98 -21.86
CA TYR A 234 34.06 1.89 -21.30
C TYR A 234 33.62 2.45 -19.95
N LEU A 235 32.36 2.82 -19.79
CA LEU A 235 31.82 3.26 -18.50
C LEU A 235 31.96 2.17 -17.43
N ARG A 236 31.64 0.92 -17.76
CA ARG A 236 31.76 -0.22 -16.85
C ARG A 236 33.19 -0.45 -16.40
N ARG A 237 34.15 -0.36 -17.32
CA ARG A 237 35.57 -0.51 -17.00
C ARG A 237 36.05 0.63 -16.09
N ALA A 238 35.79 1.88 -16.47
CA ALA A 238 36.17 3.04 -15.67
C ALA A 238 35.57 3.01 -14.27
N PHE A 239 34.25 2.72 -14.17
CA PHE A 239 33.57 2.60 -12.88
C PHE A 239 34.17 1.50 -12.00
N ARG A 240 34.41 0.32 -12.58
CA ARG A 240 34.98 -0.82 -11.86
C ARG A 240 36.37 -0.51 -11.34
N THR A 241 37.26 0.02 -12.18
CA THR A 241 38.62 0.43 -11.79
C THR A 241 38.57 1.46 -10.65
N THR A 242 37.69 2.48 -10.76
CA THR A 242 37.54 3.50 -9.73
C THR A 242 37.10 2.89 -8.39
N ILE A 243 36.12 1.97 -8.41
CA ILE A 243 35.66 1.28 -7.19
C ILE A 243 36.74 0.37 -6.59
N GLU A 244 37.51 -0.33 -7.43
CA GLU A 244 38.63 -1.18 -6.99
C GLU A 244 39.74 -0.32 -6.32
N ASP A 245 40.08 0.83 -6.90
CA ASP A 245 41.10 1.75 -6.37
C ASP A 245 40.65 2.35 -5.00
N ILE A 246 39.38 2.72 -4.86
CA ILE A 246 38.84 3.17 -3.57
C ILE A 246 38.83 2.02 -2.54
N SER A 247 38.39 0.84 -2.94
CA SER A 247 38.27 -0.32 -2.05
C SER A 247 39.63 -0.82 -1.55
N SER A 248 40.67 -0.68 -2.38
CA SER A 248 42.05 -1.03 -1.99
C SER A 248 42.76 0.06 -1.18
N GLY A 249 42.13 1.25 -1.07
CA GLY A 249 42.74 2.42 -0.42
C GLY A 249 43.81 3.14 -1.28
N ALA A 250 43.89 2.81 -2.57
CA ALA A 250 44.81 3.48 -3.49
C ALA A 250 44.45 4.97 -3.71
N ILE A 251 43.16 5.28 -3.64
CA ILE A 251 42.62 6.65 -3.67
C ILE A 251 41.59 6.85 -2.56
N GLN A 252 41.38 8.11 -2.17
CA GLN A 252 40.32 8.48 -1.23
C GLN A 252 38.96 8.60 -1.95
N VAL A 253 37.88 8.51 -1.21
CA VAL A 253 36.50 8.54 -1.75
C VAL A 253 36.20 9.86 -2.49
N ASP A 254 36.75 10.99 -2.03
CA ASP A 254 36.59 12.31 -2.62
C ASP A 254 37.18 12.42 -4.05
N ALA A 255 38.13 11.55 -4.38
CA ALA A 255 38.70 11.48 -5.73
C ALA A 255 37.82 10.70 -6.73
N PHE A 256 36.66 10.19 -6.36
CA PHE A 256 35.80 9.33 -7.19
C PHE A 256 35.53 9.90 -8.59
N TRP A 257 35.03 11.14 -8.68
CA TRP A 257 34.68 11.75 -9.97
C TRP A 257 35.92 12.03 -10.83
N GLY A 258 36.96 12.55 -10.20
CA GLY A 258 38.25 12.80 -10.89
C GLY A 258 38.86 11.51 -11.45
N ARG A 259 38.85 10.43 -10.66
CA ARG A 259 39.39 9.14 -11.08
C ARG A 259 38.57 8.51 -12.20
N LEU A 260 37.24 8.54 -12.09
CA LEU A 260 36.34 8.01 -13.12
C LEU A 260 36.51 8.73 -14.46
N LYS A 261 36.52 10.05 -14.43
CA LYS A 261 36.74 10.87 -15.64
C LYS A 261 38.14 10.66 -16.20
N GLY A 262 39.17 10.59 -15.36
CA GLY A 262 40.54 10.31 -15.77
C GLY A 262 40.71 8.97 -16.48
N GLU A 263 40.03 7.92 -16.03
CA GLU A 263 40.01 6.62 -16.73
C GLU A 263 39.37 6.73 -18.12
N LEU A 264 38.25 7.44 -18.23
CA LEU A 264 37.60 7.65 -19.54
C LEU A 264 38.47 8.50 -20.49
N GLU A 265 39.17 9.50 -19.95
CA GLU A 265 40.13 10.29 -20.73
C GLU A 265 41.33 9.46 -21.20
N MET A 266 41.83 8.60 -20.34
CA MET A 266 42.90 7.66 -20.72
C MET A 266 42.47 6.77 -21.88
N TYR A 267 41.25 6.19 -21.83
CA TYR A 267 40.70 5.41 -22.94
C TYR A 267 40.51 6.26 -24.20
N ARG A 268 40.15 7.53 -24.08
CA ARG A 268 40.04 8.47 -25.22
C ARG A 268 41.36 8.71 -25.90
N GLU A 269 42.46 8.88 -25.16
CA GLU A 269 43.79 9.05 -25.71
C GLU A 269 44.34 7.74 -26.31
N GLN A 270 44.13 6.59 -25.65
CA GLN A 270 44.44 5.28 -26.23
C GLN A 270 43.76 5.06 -27.58
N ALA A 271 42.46 5.40 -27.67
CA ALA A 271 41.69 5.30 -28.92
C ALA A 271 42.18 6.30 -30.02
N ARG A 272 43.02 7.26 -29.67
CA ARG A 272 43.67 8.15 -30.65
C ARG A 272 44.89 7.51 -31.31
N GLU A 273 45.61 6.67 -30.55
CA GLU A 273 46.89 6.09 -30.95
C GLU A 273 46.72 4.66 -31.50
N ASP A 274 45.75 3.90 -30.97
CA ASP A 274 45.51 2.49 -31.30
C ASP A 274 44.50 2.36 -32.45
N PRO A 275 44.89 1.81 -33.62
CA PRO A 275 44.00 1.60 -34.77
C PRO A 275 42.80 0.68 -34.45
N ASP A 276 42.96 -0.30 -33.54
CA ASP A 276 41.95 -1.30 -33.25
C ASP A 276 40.74 -0.73 -32.48
N ILE A 277 40.90 0.38 -31.76
CA ILE A 277 39.86 1.04 -30.99
C ILE A 277 39.59 2.49 -31.42
N LYS A 278 40.17 2.91 -32.55
CA LYS A 278 40.04 4.29 -33.07
C LYS A 278 38.56 4.68 -33.30
N ASP A 279 37.75 3.76 -33.75
CA ASP A 279 36.32 3.97 -34.04
C ASP A 279 35.49 4.15 -32.75
N ASP A 280 35.97 3.66 -31.61
CA ASP A 280 35.32 3.82 -30.31
C ASP A 280 35.44 5.24 -29.74
N ARG A 281 36.37 6.06 -30.22
CA ARG A 281 36.69 7.37 -29.67
C ARG A 281 35.47 8.29 -29.52
N ARG A 282 34.56 8.32 -30.51
CA ARG A 282 33.33 9.12 -30.43
C ARG A 282 32.41 8.65 -29.29
N SER A 283 32.29 7.33 -29.11
CA SER A 283 31.51 6.74 -28.04
C SER A 283 32.11 7.02 -26.67
N ILE A 284 33.45 7.02 -26.54
CA ILE A 284 34.15 7.36 -25.28
C ILE A 284 33.93 8.84 -24.93
N ILE A 285 34.01 9.74 -25.88
CA ILE A 285 33.68 11.17 -25.68
C ILE A 285 32.23 11.31 -25.25
N GLY A 286 31.30 10.59 -25.91
CA GLY A 286 29.88 10.64 -25.56
C GLY A 286 29.59 10.17 -24.15
N VAL A 287 30.27 9.15 -23.64
CA VAL A 287 30.07 8.69 -22.27
C VAL A 287 30.77 9.61 -21.25
N LEU A 288 31.90 10.22 -21.60
CA LEU A 288 32.56 11.23 -20.75
C LEU A 288 31.62 12.43 -20.52
N ASN A 289 31.04 12.99 -21.59
CA ASN A 289 30.08 14.09 -21.49
C ASN A 289 28.86 13.68 -20.63
N LYS A 290 28.34 12.45 -20.83
CA LYS A 290 27.22 11.95 -20.00
C LYS A 290 27.57 11.83 -18.52
N VAL A 291 28.80 11.51 -18.17
CA VAL A 291 29.26 11.47 -16.77
C VAL A 291 29.37 12.88 -16.20
N GLU A 292 29.87 13.85 -16.98
CA GLU A 292 29.94 15.27 -16.59
C GLU A 292 28.54 15.84 -16.40
N ASP A 293 27.64 15.63 -17.38
CA ASP A 293 26.23 16.04 -17.29
C ASP A 293 25.52 15.44 -16.06
N MET A 294 25.83 14.17 -15.74
CA MET A 294 25.28 13.48 -14.57
C MET A 294 25.79 14.08 -13.25
N GLU A 295 27.08 14.35 -13.13
CA GLU A 295 27.69 14.97 -11.95
C GLU A 295 27.08 16.35 -11.69
N ASP A 296 26.89 17.15 -12.72
CA ASP A 296 26.29 18.48 -12.62
C ASP A 296 24.80 18.42 -12.30
N ALA A 297 24.03 17.62 -13.05
CA ALA A 297 22.58 17.52 -12.90
C ALA A 297 22.15 16.96 -11.54
N TYR A 298 22.95 16.07 -10.95
CA TYR A 298 22.63 15.41 -9.68
C TYR A 298 23.59 15.82 -8.55
N SER A 299 24.23 17.00 -8.66
CA SER A 299 25.14 17.53 -7.63
C SER A 299 24.51 17.66 -6.25
N GLU A 300 23.20 17.95 -6.17
CA GLU A 300 22.47 17.99 -4.91
C GLU A 300 22.10 16.60 -4.37
N LEU A 301 22.02 15.59 -5.24
CA LEU A 301 21.67 14.22 -4.90
C LEU A 301 22.90 13.39 -4.50
N PHE A 302 24.05 13.62 -5.15
CA PHE A 302 25.28 12.86 -4.87
C PHE A 302 26.09 13.48 -3.74
N ASP A 303 26.45 12.64 -2.77
CA ASP A 303 27.34 13.00 -1.66
C ASP A 303 28.28 11.82 -1.38
N LEU A 304 29.56 12.02 -1.61
CA LEU A 304 30.59 10.98 -1.47
C LEU A 304 30.82 10.51 -0.04
N PHE A 305 30.37 11.28 0.96
CA PHE A 305 30.52 10.96 2.37
C PHE A 305 29.23 10.46 3.02
N GLN A 306 28.13 10.46 2.26
CA GLN A 306 26.83 10.06 2.79
C GLN A 306 26.77 8.56 3.10
N LYS A 307 26.23 8.25 4.28
CA LYS A 307 25.92 6.88 4.66
C LYS A 307 24.78 6.33 3.80
N PRO A 308 24.77 5.02 3.50
CA PRO A 308 23.63 4.40 2.83
C PRO A 308 22.30 4.74 3.53
N ILE A 309 21.25 5.04 2.75
CA ILE A 309 19.93 5.39 3.28
C ILE A 309 19.42 4.33 4.27
N VAL A 310 19.69 3.05 4.00
CA VAL A 310 19.27 1.94 4.87
C VAL A 310 19.91 2.01 6.26
N ASP A 311 21.10 2.60 6.39
CA ASP A 311 21.80 2.75 7.68
C ASP A 311 21.26 3.95 8.51
N GLN A 312 20.43 4.76 7.91
CA GLN A 312 19.76 5.87 8.60
C GLN A 312 18.42 5.45 9.20
N ILE A 313 17.90 4.25 8.85
CA ILE A 313 16.60 3.75 9.35
C ILE A 313 16.69 3.47 10.84
N GLU A 314 15.71 3.95 11.59
CA GLU A 314 15.58 3.70 13.04
C GLU A 314 14.36 2.84 13.35
N PRO A 315 14.46 1.91 14.31
CA PRO A 315 13.30 1.19 14.84
C PRO A 315 12.39 2.12 15.65
N ALA A 316 11.13 1.75 15.81
CA ALA A 316 10.10 2.54 16.48
C ALA A 316 9.91 3.96 15.90
N ARG A 317 10.25 4.15 14.63
CA ARG A 317 10.14 5.44 13.91
C ARG A 317 9.43 5.25 12.57
N LEU A 318 8.78 6.31 12.13
CA LEU A 318 8.33 6.51 10.77
C LEU A 318 9.47 7.16 9.98
N ASN A 319 10.22 6.33 9.27
CA ASN A 319 11.34 6.77 8.44
C ASN A 319 10.79 7.17 7.07
N VAL A 320 10.96 8.43 6.66
CA VAL A 320 10.36 8.96 5.42
C VAL A 320 11.43 9.36 4.44
N ILE A 321 11.36 8.83 3.22
CA ILE A 321 12.10 9.28 2.05
C ILE A 321 11.14 10.12 1.20
N ASP A 322 11.41 11.42 1.10
CA ASP A 322 10.60 12.39 0.39
C ASP A 322 11.01 12.50 -1.08
N PHE A 323 10.12 12.08 -1.98
CA PHE A 323 10.30 12.15 -3.43
C PHE A 323 9.51 13.30 -4.10
N SER A 324 8.85 14.16 -3.32
CA SER A 324 7.96 15.20 -3.87
C SER A 324 8.63 16.16 -4.87
N HIS A 325 9.96 16.26 -4.82
CA HIS A 325 10.77 17.09 -5.72
C HIS A 325 11.68 16.27 -6.65
N VAL A 326 11.46 14.96 -6.77
CA VAL A 326 12.30 14.05 -7.53
C VAL A 326 11.54 13.51 -8.75
N ASP A 327 12.18 13.46 -9.90
CA ASP A 327 11.61 12.85 -11.10
C ASP A 327 11.34 11.35 -10.90
N GLU A 328 10.27 10.83 -11.51
CA GLU A 328 9.84 9.44 -11.35
C GLU A 328 10.92 8.42 -11.75
N LYS A 329 11.76 8.73 -12.76
CA LYS A 329 12.86 7.83 -13.16
C LYS A 329 13.94 7.76 -12.10
N ILE A 330 14.26 8.89 -11.47
CA ILE A 330 15.22 8.96 -10.38
C ILE A 330 14.67 8.26 -9.14
N ALA A 331 13.39 8.48 -8.83
CA ALA A 331 12.70 7.76 -7.76
C ALA A 331 12.76 6.23 -7.97
N ASP A 332 12.52 5.73 -9.20
CA ASP A 332 12.65 4.31 -9.55
C ASP A 332 14.05 3.75 -9.25
N ILE A 333 15.12 4.48 -9.59
CA ILE A 333 16.49 4.06 -9.30
C ILE A 333 16.72 4.00 -7.78
N ILE A 334 16.31 5.04 -7.05
CA ILE A 334 16.54 5.14 -5.61
C ILE A 334 15.75 4.06 -4.86
N VAL A 335 14.47 3.87 -5.20
CA VAL A 335 13.63 2.81 -4.60
C VAL A 335 14.26 1.44 -4.85
N SER A 336 14.73 1.18 -6.07
CA SER A 336 15.41 -0.07 -6.40
C SER A 336 16.69 -0.27 -5.57
N HIS A 337 17.49 0.78 -5.40
CA HIS A 337 18.71 0.79 -4.60
C HIS A 337 18.42 0.51 -3.12
N VAL A 338 17.45 1.20 -2.53
CA VAL A 338 17.07 1.03 -1.13
C VAL A 338 16.52 -0.36 -0.87
N LEU A 339 15.60 -0.87 -1.71
CA LEU A 339 15.04 -2.22 -1.56
C LEU A 339 16.10 -3.31 -1.72
N ARG A 340 17.06 -3.14 -2.63
CA ARG A 340 18.21 -4.03 -2.78
C ARG A 340 19.02 -4.08 -1.49
N ASN A 341 19.44 -2.92 -0.98
CA ASN A 341 20.25 -2.81 0.21
C ASN A 341 19.53 -3.35 1.46
N LEU A 342 18.23 -3.07 1.61
CA LEU A 342 17.42 -3.64 2.68
C LEU A 342 17.48 -5.18 2.67
N LEU A 343 17.24 -5.79 1.50
CA LEU A 343 17.25 -7.24 1.38
C LEU A 343 18.64 -7.82 1.66
N GLU A 344 19.69 -7.22 1.12
CA GLU A 344 21.08 -7.66 1.31
C GLU A 344 21.51 -7.53 2.78
N LYS A 345 21.23 -6.40 3.43
CA LYS A 345 21.60 -6.18 4.84
C LYS A 345 20.81 -7.08 5.80
N ARG A 346 19.51 -7.29 5.55
CA ARG A 346 18.74 -8.24 6.35
C ARG A 346 19.22 -9.68 6.16
N LYS A 347 19.60 -10.08 4.96
CA LYS A 347 20.24 -11.39 4.71
C LYS A 347 21.54 -11.53 5.47
N ARG A 348 22.41 -10.50 5.43
CA ARG A 348 23.66 -10.52 6.17
C ARG A 348 23.43 -10.76 7.66
N PHE A 349 22.52 -10.00 8.28
CA PHE A 349 22.21 -10.17 9.70
C PHE A 349 21.69 -11.57 10.04
N VAL A 350 20.68 -12.06 9.28
CA VAL A 350 20.06 -13.38 9.55
C VAL A 350 21.07 -14.53 9.36
N HIS A 351 22.07 -14.36 8.48
CA HIS A 351 23.14 -15.32 8.28
C HIS A 351 24.36 -15.12 9.20
N GLY A 352 24.29 -14.15 10.13
CA GLY A 352 25.35 -13.90 11.11
C GLY A 352 26.59 -13.18 10.55
N TYR A 353 26.45 -12.46 9.44
CA TYR A 353 27.53 -11.63 8.90
C TYR A 353 27.46 -10.21 9.44
N ASP A 354 28.62 -9.61 9.67
CA ASP A 354 28.75 -8.22 10.13
C ASP A 354 28.16 -7.21 9.14
N GLY A 355 27.74 -6.06 9.67
CA GLY A 355 27.17 -4.95 8.86
C GLY A 355 25.77 -5.23 8.33
N GLY A 356 25.04 -6.16 8.97
CA GLY A 356 23.63 -6.41 8.69
C GLY A 356 22.70 -5.43 9.40
N LEU A 357 21.46 -5.35 8.96
CA LEU A 357 20.38 -4.60 9.62
C LEU A 357 19.68 -5.50 10.64
N GLU A 358 19.70 -5.11 11.92
CA GLU A 358 19.31 -5.99 13.03
C GLU A 358 17.80 -6.23 13.18
N PHE A 359 16.97 -5.30 12.72
CA PHE A 359 15.52 -5.30 12.93
C PHE A 359 14.72 -5.46 11.63
N PRO A 360 13.49 -6.01 11.72
CA PRO A 360 12.55 -6.04 10.61
C PRO A 360 12.14 -4.64 10.14
N VAL A 361 11.81 -4.49 8.85
CA VAL A 361 11.34 -3.21 8.29
C VAL A 361 10.04 -3.43 7.52
N PHE A 362 9.05 -2.59 7.77
CA PHE A 362 7.82 -2.52 7.01
C PHE A 362 7.87 -1.32 6.06
N SER A 363 7.99 -1.59 4.76
CA SER A 363 8.16 -0.58 3.72
C SER A 363 6.83 -0.27 3.05
N ILE A 364 6.42 1.00 3.03
CA ILE A 364 5.21 1.51 2.38
C ILE A 364 5.62 2.21 1.09
N LEU A 365 5.11 1.73 -0.04
CA LEU A 365 5.33 2.31 -1.36
C LEU A 365 4.06 3.07 -1.77
N GLU A 366 4.10 4.39 -1.63
CA GLU A 366 3.04 5.26 -2.14
C GLU A 366 3.05 5.28 -3.67
N GLU A 367 1.88 5.42 -4.26
CA GLU A 367 1.65 5.37 -5.70
C GLU A 367 2.39 4.20 -6.38
N ALA A 368 2.27 3.02 -5.76
CA ALA A 368 2.99 1.81 -6.17
C ALA A 368 2.83 1.47 -7.67
N HIS A 369 1.79 1.99 -8.34
CA HIS A 369 1.58 1.81 -9.76
C HIS A 369 2.61 2.53 -10.64
N ILE A 370 3.32 3.54 -10.11
CA ILE A 370 4.46 4.18 -10.76
C ILE A 370 5.68 3.26 -10.66
N LEU A 371 5.93 2.74 -9.46
CA LEU A 371 7.12 1.93 -9.12
C LEU A 371 7.03 0.48 -9.63
N ALA A 372 5.83 -0.11 -9.66
CA ALA A 372 5.57 -1.46 -10.16
C ALA A 372 4.51 -1.41 -11.27
N SER A 373 4.77 -0.66 -12.32
CA SER A 373 3.84 -0.44 -13.43
C SER A 373 3.55 -1.73 -14.21
N SER A 374 2.28 -1.90 -14.62
CA SER A 374 1.86 -2.97 -15.53
C SER A 374 2.36 -2.76 -16.96
N SER A 375 2.55 -1.49 -17.39
CA SER A 375 2.87 -1.11 -18.76
C SER A 375 4.34 -0.77 -18.99
N VAL A 376 5.07 -0.35 -17.94
CA VAL A 376 6.48 0.04 -18.01
C VAL A 376 7.33 -0.93 -17.20
N ASN A 377 8.48 -1.30 -17.74
CA ASN A 377 9.42 -2.15 -17.01
C ASN A 377 10.35 -1.29 -16.15
N THR A 378 9.91 -0.97 -14.93
CA THR A 378 10.68 -0.24 -13.92
C THR A 378 11.67 -1.16 -13.20
N ARG A 379 12.75 -0.62 -12.66
CA ARG A 379 13.73 -1.40 -11.87
C ARG A 379 13.22 -1.73 -10.49
N SER A 380 12.52 -0.79 -9.86
CA SER A 380 11.85 -1.00 -8.59
C SER A 380 10.88 -2.18 -8.65
N LYS A 381 10.17 -2.40 -9.77
CA LYS A 381 9.31 -3.57 -9.99
C LYS A 381 10.05 -4.90 -9.77
N TYR A 382 11.28 -5.02 -10.28
CA TYR A 382 12.10 -6.21 -10.05
C TYR A 382 12.39 -6.42 -8.56
N TRP A 383 12.81 -5.36 -7.86
CA TRP A 383 13.16 -5.45 -6.44
C TRP A 383 11.94 -5.57 -5.54
N ILE A 384 10.83 -4.90 -5.86
CA ILE A 384 9.53 -5.10 -5.20
C ILE A 384 9.14 -6.58 -5.28
N SER A 385 9.13 -7.17 -6.49
CA SER A 385 8.81 -8.57 -6.69
C SER A 385 9.79 -9.51 -5.97
N ARG A 386 11.06 -9.15 -5.89
CA ARG A 386 12.08 -9.96 -5.20
C ARG A 386 11.93 -9.89 -3.69
N VAL A 387 11.73 -8.69 -3.12
CA VAL A 387 11.46 -8.52 -1.68
C VAL A 387 10.16 -9.22 -1.32
N ALA A 388 9.13 -9.13 -2.13
CA ALA A 388 7.85 -9.81 -1.90
C ALA A 388 7.99 -11.35 -1.83
N ARG A 389 8.87 -11.95 -2.62
CA ARG A 389 9.10 -13.40 -2.59
C ARG A 389 10.07 -13.85 -1.49
N GLU A 390 11.14 -13.09 -1.26
CA GLU A 390 12.24 -13.50 -0.36
C GLU A 390 12.13 -12.86 1.01
N GLY A 391 11.58 -11.64 1.11
CA GLY A 391 11.58 -10.77 2.30
C GLY A 391 10.92 -11.39 3.51
N ARG A 392 9.91 -12.26 3.30
CA ARG A 392 9.26 -13.01 4.37
C ARG A 392 10.23 -13.69 5.32
N LYS A 393 11.31 -14.31 4.80
CA LYS A 393 12.31 -15.03 5.60
C LYS A 393 13.23 -14.09 6.38
N PHE A 394 13.24 -12.81 6.01
CA PHE A 394 14.17 -11.82 6.55
C PHE A 394 13.46 -10.69 7.30
N GLY A 395 12.14 -10.80 7.53
CA GLY A 395 11.35 -9.79 8.23
C GLY A 395 11.19 -8.49 7.44
N LEU A 396 11.15 -8.56 6.12
CA LEU A 396 10.87 -7.42 5.26
C LEU A 396 9.44 -7.48 4.77
N GLY A 397 8.60 -6.54 5.23
CA GLY A 397 7.22 -6.36 4.77
C GLY A 397 7.12 -5.25 3.73
N LEU A 398 6.18 -5.42 2.79
CA LEU A 398 5.82 -4.40 1.82
C LEU A 398 4.34 -4.03 1.97
N CYS A 399 4.04 -2.75 1.81
CA CYS A 399 2.70 -2.23 1.60
C CYS A 399 2.64 -1.51 0.27
N LEU A 400 1.84 -2.03 -0.66
CA LEU A 400 1.61 -1.42 -1.96
C LEU A 400 0.37 -0.54 -1.87
N VAL A 401 0.54 0.77 -2.00
CA VAL A 401 -0.54 1.74 -1.90
C VAL A 401 -0.82 2.33 -3.27
N SER A 402 -2.05 2.21 -3.78
CA SER A 402 -2.37 2.67 -5.13
C SER A 402 -3.80 3.17 -5.28
N GLN A 403 -3.96 4.24 -6.06
CA GLN A 403 -5.24 4.76 -6.52
C GLN A 403 -5.65 4.19 -7.89
N ARG A 404 -4.75 3.50 -8.58
CA ARG A 404 -4.95 2.93 -9.91
C ARG A 404 -4.58 1.45 -9.94
N PRO A 405 -5.41 0.56 -9.37
CA PRO A 405 -5.08 -0.86 -9.26
C PRO A 405 -4.73 -1.50 -10.61
N LYS A 406 -5.43 -1.18 -11.70
CA LYS A 406 -5.17 -1.72 -13.05
C LYS A 406 -3.80 -1.33 -13.64
N ALA A 407 -3.24 -0.22 -13.17
CA ALA A 407 -1.92 0.22 -13.59
C ALA A 407 -0.78 -0.45 -12.81
N LEU A 408 -1.10 -1.14 -11.71
CA LEU A 408 -0.16 -1.91 -10.93
C LEU A 408 0.06 -3.29 -11.55
N ASP A 409 1.28 -3.78 -11.56
CA ASP A 409 1.61 -5.11 -12.06
C ASP A 409 0.88 -6.21 -11.27
N VAL A 410 0.16 -7.08 -11.97
CA VAL A 410 -0.65 -8.14 -11.35
C VAL A 410 0.19 -9.13 -10.53
N ASN A 411 1.44 -9.41 -10.96
CA ASN A 411 2.32 -10.31 -10.23
C ASN A 411 2.83 -9.66 -8.93
N ALA A 412 3.10 -8.34 -8.94
CA ALA A 412 3.44 -7.62 -7.72
C ALA A 412 2.25 -7.58 -6.76
N LEU A 413 1.05 -7.30 -7.25
CA LEU A 413 -0.17 -7.26 -6.45
C LEU A 413 -0.52 -8.63 -5.86
N SER A 414 -0.40 -9.72 -6.61
CA SER A 414 -0.69 -11.08 -6.14
C SER A 414 0.25 -11.59 -5.05
N GLN A 415 1.43 -10.97 -4.88
CA GLN A 415 2.32 -11.27 -3.75
C GLN A 415 1.83 -10.65 -2.44
N ALA A 416 1.00 -9.61 -2.49
CA ALA A 416 0.35 -9.04 -1.31
C ALA A 416 -0.86 -9.91 -0.93
N ASN A 417 -0.63 -10.92 -0.09
CA ASN A 417 -1.69 -11.84 0.34
C ASN A 417 -2.69 -11.20 1.32
N ASN A 418 -2.45 -9.96 1.76
CA ASN A 418 -3.37 -9.17 2.58
C ASN A 418 -3.80 -7.94 1.77
N MET A 419 -5.08 -7.65 1.80
CA MET A 419 -5.63 -6.51 1.08
C MET A 419 -6.61 -5.74 1.94
N ILE A 420 -6.53 -4.41 1.88
CA ILE A 420 -7.53 -3.47 2.35
C ILE A 420 -8.02 -2.74 1.10
N ILE A 421 -9.23 -3.07 0.67
CA ILE A 421 -9.81 -2.55 -0.57
C ILE A 421 -10.93 -1.60 -0.18
N LEU A 422 -10.69 -0.31 -0.34
CA LEU A 422 -11.70 0.72 -0.18
C LEU A 422 -12.59 0.77 -1.44
N LYS A 423 -13.42 1.80 -1.56
CA LYS A 423 -14.30 1.97 -2.71
C LYS A 423 -13.56 1.83 -4.04
N LEU A 424 -14.04 0.94 -4.90
CA LEU A 424 -13.61 0.78 -6.29
C LEU A 424 -14.83 0.79 -7.20
N VAL A 425 -14.93 1.78 -8.08
CA VAL A 425 -16.11 1.98 -8.94
C VAL A 425 -15.89 1.40 -10.34
N GLU A 426 -14.66 1.49 -10.87
CA GLU A 426 -14.37 1.08 -12.24
C GLU A 426 -14.31 -0.45 -12.38
N PRO A 427 -15.11 -1.08 -13.26
CA PRO A 427 -15.14 -2.53 -13.44
C PRO A 427 -13.79 -3.13 -13.87
N SER A 428 -12.94 -2.35 -14.54
CA SER A 428 -11.60 -2.79 -14.95
C SER A 428 -10.67 -2.93 -13.75
N ASP A 429 -10.73 -2.01 -12.78
CA ASP A 429 -9.98 -2.08 -11.54
C ASP A 429 -10.46 -3.25 -10.68
N GLN A 430 -11.78 -3.43 -10.56
CA GLN A 430 -12.37 -4.54 -9.82
C GLN A 430 -11.93 -5.90 -10.37
N ARG A 431 -11.97 -6.10 -11.69
CA ARG A 431 -11.51 -7.34 -12.34
C ARG A 431 -10.02 -7.58 -12.13
N HIS A 432 -9.20 -6.52 -12.20
CA HIS A 432 -7.77 -6.63 -11.97
C HIS A 432 -7.44 -7.08 -10.54
N VAL A 433 -8.11 -6.48 -9.56
CA VAL A 433 -7.96 -6.86 -8.15
C VAL A 433 -8.46 -8.29 -7.91
N GLN A 434 -9.58 -8.69 -8.51
CA GLN A 434 -10.09 -10.05 -8.44
C GLN A 434 -9.13 -11.08 -9.02
N GLN A 435 -8.45 -10.76 -10.12
CA GLN A 435 -7.42 -11.63 -10.71
C GLN A 435 -6.21 -11.82 -9.78
N ALA A 436 -5.84 -10.77 -9.03
CA ALA A 436 -4.72 -10.82 -8.09
C ALA A 436 -5.07 -11.50 -6.76
N ALA A 437 -6.34 -11.49 -6.36
CA ALA A 437 -6.83 -11.97 -5.07
C ALA A 437 -7.70 -13.22 -5.23
N GLU A 438 -7.10 -14.41 -5.12
CA GLU A 438 -7.79 -15.71 -5.29
C GLU A 438 -9.02 -15.89 -4.37
N SER A 439 -9.04 -15.22 -3.22
CA SER A 439 -10.13 -15.33 -2.23
C SER A 439 -11.25 -14.30 -2.41
N LEU A 440 -11.15 -13.41 -3.41
CA LEU A 440 -12.13 -12.36 -3.67
C LEU A 440 -13.25 -12.90 -4.59
N SER A 441 -14.40 -13.23 -4.01
CA SER A 441 -15.57 -13.70 -4.78
C SER A 441 -16.21 -12.57 -5.58
N SER A 442 -16.95 -12.93 -6.64
CA SER A 442 -17.64 -11.95 -7.52
C SER A 442 -18.63 -11.08 -6.73
N GLU A 443 -19.31 -11.66 -5.75
CA GLU A 443 -20.29 -10.95 -4.91
C GLU A 443 -19.62 -9.92 -3.97
N LEU A 444 -18.41 -10.22 -3.46
CA LEU A 444 -17.64 -9.25 -2.69
C LEU A 444 -17.10 -8.12 -3.58
N VAL A 445 -16.75 -8.42 -4.83
CA VAL A 445 -16.34 -7.40 -5.82
C VAL A 445 -17.48 -6.41 -6.08
N GLU A 446 -18.71 -6.89 -6.25
CA GLU A 446 -19.89 -6.03 -6.48
C GLU A 446 -20.12 -5.04 -5.32
N GLN A 447 -19.79 -5.43 -4.09
CA GLN A 447 -19.93 -4.57 -2.91
C GLN A 447 -18.92 -3.41 -2.90
N LEU A 448 -17.77 -3.55 -3.56
CA LEU A 448 -16.72 -2.51 -3.57
C LEU A 448 -17.20 -1.18 -4.15
N SER A 449 -18.15 -1.20 -5.09
CA SER A 449 -18.70 0.02 -5.68
C SER A 449 -19.67 0.77 -4.75
N SER A 450 -20.30 0.05 -3.81
CA SER A 450 -21.29 0.58 -2.89
C SER A 450 -20.69 1.10 -1.58
N LEU A 451 -19.41 0.87 -1.32
CA LEU A 451 -18.72 1.35 -0.13
C LEU A 451 -18.71 2.88 -0.06
N ASN A 452 -18.84 3.42 1.15
CA ASN A 452 -18.66 4.83 1.44
C ASN A 452 -17.20 5.16 1.72
N VAL A 453 -16.87 6.46 1.85
CA VAL A 453 -15.53 6.90 2.26
C VAL A 453 -15.19 6.36 3.65
N GLY A 454 -14.01 5.74 3.77
CA GLY A 454 -13.56 5.13 5.02
C GLY A 454 -14.12 3.73 5.29
N GLU A 455 -14.93 3.18 4.39
CA GLU A 455 -15.35 1.78 4.43
C GLU A 455 -14.46 0.93 3.52
N ALA A 456 -14.10 -0.27 3.98
CA ALA A 456 -13.18 -1.14 3.26
C ALA A 456 -13.56 -2.61 3.40
N LEU A 457 -13.27 -3.39 2.37
CA LEU A 457 -13.17 -4.84 2.46
C LEU A 457 -11.75 -5.20 2.91
N VAL A 458 -11.64 -5.86 4.05
CA VAL A 458 -10.38 -6.34 4.63
C VAL A 458 -10.30 -7.84 4.47
N MET A 459 -9.22 -8.35 3.87
CA MET A 459 -9.07 -9.76 3.58
C MET A 459 -7.61 -10.22 3.57
N GLY A 460 -7.40 -11.52 3.60
CA GLY A 460 -6.09 -12.14 3.56
C GLY A 460 -5.75 -12.90 4.83
N LYS A 461 -4.46 -13.13 5.06
CA LYS A 461 -3.98 -13.92 6.22
C LYS A 461 -3.91 -13.11 7.52
N MET A 462 -3.97 -11.78 7.42
CA MET A 462 -3.98 -10.89 8.60
C MET A 462 -5.29 -10.91 9.38
N ILE A 463 -6.34 -11.47 8.78
CA ILE A 463 -7.68 -11.58 9.38
C ILE A 463 -8.22 -12.99 9.13
N PRO A 464 -8.97 -13.60 10.07
CA PRO A 464 -9.44 -14.97 9.93
C PRO A 464 -10.38 -15.20 8.74
N VAL A 465 -11.24 -14.24 8.46
CA VAL A 465 -12.21 -14.25 7.35
C VAL A 465 -12.35 -12.85 6.77
N PRO A 466 -12.73 -12.69 5.49
CA PRO A 466 -12.98 -11.38 4.89
C PRO A 466 -14.05 -10.60 5.68
N ALA A 467 -13.81 -9.31 5.88
CA ALA A 467 -14.71 -8.44 6.64
C ALA A 467 -14.91 -7.08 5.98
N LEU A 468 -16.14 -6.57 6.03
CA LEU A 468 -16.44 -5.17 5.73
C LEU A 468 -16.21 -4.36 7.02
N VAL A 469 -15.31 -3.39 6.93
CA VAL A 469 -14.79 -2.63 8.07
C VAL A 469 -14.98 -1.14 7.82
N LYS A 470 -15.46 -0.44 8.83
CA LYS A 470 -15.40 1.00 8.93
C LYS A 470 -14.06 1.36 9.56
N ILE A 471 -13.14 1.86 8.76
CA ILE A 471 -11.79 2.22 9.21
C ILE A 471 -11.89 3.38 10.20
N LYS A 472 -11.21 3.26 11.34
CA LYS A 472 -11.16 4.34 12.34
C LYS A 472 -10.43 5.57 11.79
N LEU A 473 -10.69 6.73 12.37
CA LEU A 473 -9.91 7.91 12.06
C LEU A 473 -8.52 7.79 12.70
N ALA A 474 -7.50 8.10 11.92
CA ALA A 474 -6.13 8.20 12.40
C ALA A 474 -6.00 9.38 13.38
N ARG A 475 -5.18 9.19 14.41
CA ARG A 475 -4.86 10.26 15.39
C ARG A 475 -3.80 11.22 14.84
N GLY A 476 -2.86 10.69 14.06
CA GLY A 476 -1.88 11.48 13.33
C GLY A 476 -2.53 12.21 12.16
N LYS A 477 -2.15 13.47 11.98
CA LYS A 477 -2.60 14.28 10.85
C LYS A 477 -1.52 14.31 9.78
N MET A 478 -1.88 13.97 8.55
CA MET A 478 -1.07 14.23 7.37
C MET A 478 -1.26 15.68 6.90
N SER A 479 -0.24 16.27 6.30
CA SER A 479 -0.29 17.63 5.77
C SER A 479 -1.04 17.77 4.43
N GLY A 480 -1.64 16.73 3.94
CA GLY A 480 -2.32 16.67 2.64
C GLY A 480 -3.81 16.96 2.70
N ASN A 481 -4.24 18.05 3.33
CA ASN A 481 -5.58 18.56 3.05
C ASN A 481 -5.57 19.21 1.66
N ASP A 482 -6.54 18.88 0.81
CA ASP A 482 -6.80 19.62 -0.42
C ASP A 482 -6.79 21.12 -0.08
N ARG A 483 -5.84 21.87 -0.67
CA ARG A 483 -5.75 23.29 -0.43
C ARG A 483 -7.02 23.93 -0.97
N SER A 484 -7.73 24.65 -0.13
CA SER A 484 -8.89 25.42 -0.58
C SER A 484 -8.41 26.54 -1.48
N ALA A 485 -8.59 26.38 -2.79
CA ALA A 485 -8.23 27.40 -3.77
C ALA A 485 -8.88 28.77 -3.42
N VAL A 486 -10.11 28.72 -2.91
CA VAL A 486 -10.85 29.94 -2.47
C VAL A 486 -10.14 30.63 -1.31
N GLU A 487 -9.69 29.87 -0.30
CA GLU A 487 -8.96 30.45 0.83
C GLU A 487 -7.58 30.98 0.43
N GLU A 488 -6.88 30.30 -0.48
CA GLU A 488 -5.59 30.78 -0.99
C GLU A 488 -5.74 32.07 -1.79
N TRP A 489 -6.74 32.14 -2.67
CA TRP A 489 -7.05 33.37 -3.39
C TRP A 489 -7.44 34.50 -2.45
N ALA A 490 -8.26 34.22 -1.43
CA ALA A 490 -8.62 35.21 -0.43
C ALA A 490 -7.40 35.76 0.35
N LYS A 491 -6.47 34.89 0.75
CA LYS A 491 -5.21 35.26 1.41
C LYS A 491 -4.33 36.15 0.53
N VAL A 492 -4.21 35.82 -0.76
CA VAL A 492 -3.44 36.63 -1.72
C VAL A 492 -4.07 38.00 -1.91
N MET A 493 -5.42 38.07 -2.02
CA MET A 493 -6.12 39.34 -2.16
C MET A 493 -6.04 40.16 -0.89
N GLN A 494 -6.09 39.56 0.28
CA GLN A 494 -5.88 40.24 1.55
C GLN A 494 -4.47 40.85 1.65
N LYS A 495 -3.43 40.07 1.33
CA LYS A 495 -2.04 40.54 1.28
C LYS A 495 -1.86 41.73 0.34
N LYS A 496 -2.50 41.70 -0.85
CA LYS A 496 -2.47 42.82 -1.80
C LYS A 496 -3.13 44.09 -1.21
N ARG A 497 -4.29 43.92 -0.55
CA ARG A 497 -4.99 45.05 0.09
C ARG A 497 -4.18 45.66 1.22
N ASP A 498 -3.53 44.86 2.03
CA ASP A 498 -2.70 45.31 3.14
C ASP A 498 -1.46 46.06 2.62
N LEU A 499 -0.81 45.54 1.57
CA LEU A 499 0.31 46.20 0.90
C LEU A 499 -0.10 47.56 0.27
N MET A 500 -1.28 47.63 -0.38
CA MET A 500 -1.78 48.92 -0.91
C MET A 500 -2.05 49.93 0.19
N LYS A 501 -2.62 49.52 1.33
CA LYS A 501 -2.82 50.42 2.48
C LYS A 501 -1.50 50.93 3.06
N GLU A 502 -0.46 50.08 3.13
CA GLU A 502 0.87 50.51 3.55
C GLU A 502 1.46 51.56 2.58
N ILE A 503 1.30 51.33 1.27
CA ILE A 503 1.75 52.26 0.23
C ILE A 503 0.97 53.59 0.33
N ASP A 504 -0.35 53.55 0.45
CA ASP A 504 -1.19 54.75 0.57
C ASP A 504 -0.87 55.54 1.84
N SER A 505 -0.54 54.85 2.96
CA SER A 505 -0.10 55.53 4.20
C SER A 505 1.25 56.21 4.04
N PHE A 506 2.19 55.61 3.29
CA PHE A 506 3.50 56.23 3.02
C PHE A 506 3.39 57.52 2.19
N TYR A 507 2.50 57.56 1.21
CA TYR A 507 2.30 58.76 0.38
C TYR A 507 1.46 59.84 1.07
N SER A 508 0.59 59.48 2.04
CA SER A 508 -0.17 60.46 2.80
C SER A 508 0.69 61.20 3.86
N ASP A 509 1.76 60.55 4.35
CA ASP A 509 2.69 61.19 5.29
C ASP A 509 3.71 62.13 4.60
N GLU A 510 3.86 62.09 3.26
CA GLU A 510 4.71 63.03 2.48
C GLU A 510 3.97 64.30 2.04
N GLU A 511 2.62 64.38 2.13
CA GLU A 511 1.85 65.58 1.81
C GLU A 511 1.65 66.54 3.03
N GLU A 512 2.12 66.18 4.25
CA GLU A 512 2.06 67.03 5.44
C GLU A 512 3.37 67.77 5.79
N PHE A 513 4.33 67.87 4.81
CA PHE A 513 5.54 68.69 5.01
C PHE A 513 5.64 69.85 4.01
#